data_d0cbcc5d278cb897ecfb6d673cea47ae
#
_entry.id   d0cbcc5d278cb897ecfb6d673cea47ae
#
_cell.length_a   1.000
_cell.length_b   1.000
_cell.length_c   1.000
_cell.angle_alpha   90.00
_cell.angle_beta   90.00
_cell.angle_gamma   90.00
#
_symmetry.space_group_name_H-M   'P 1'
#
loop_
_entity.id
_entity.type
_entity.pdbx_description
1 polymer ?
#
loop_
_entity_poly.entity_id
_entity_poly.type
_entity_poly.pdbx_seq_one_letter_code
_entity_poly.pdbx_strand_id
1 'polypeptide(L)'
;MKNNLIKILSITLIFLFNSNLFADELDIKANQLNLNKETKIILAEGNVQISDIKKNVIFAEKAEYNKNKELMRSFGPTDIITSEKFRIQGEDIFYDNKKGVIYSETNTIITD
;
A
#
# COMPACT_ATOMS: atom_id res chain seq x y z
N MET A 1 16.98 24.89 30.60
CA MET A 1 16.96 23.41 30.63
C MET A 1 15.55 22.83 30.68
N LYS A 2 14.73 23.26 31.65
CA LYS A 2 13.37 22.73 31.76
C LYS A 2 12.54 22.92 30.51
N ASN A 3 12.67 24.09 29.86
CA ASN A 3 11.92 24.39 28.63
C ASN A 3 12.31 23.50 27.47
N ASN A 4 13.57 23.10 27.38
CA ASN A 4 14.05 22.22 26.32
C ASN A 4 13.51 20.80 26.48
N LEU A 5 13.39 20.32 27.71
CA LEU A 5 12.82 19.01 27.98
C LEU A 5 11.35 18.94 27.61
N ILE A 6 10.59 19.97 27.92
CA ILE A 6 9.17 20.04 27.58
C ILE A 6 8.99 20.04 26.07
N LYS A 7 9.82 20.81 25.34
CA LYS A 7 9.79 20.85 23.89
C LYS A 7 10.10 19.50 23.26
N ILE A 8 11.08 18.78 23.79
CA ILE A 8 11.44 17.45 23.30
C ILE A 8 10.29 16.47 23.52
N LEU A 9 9.65 16.50 24.68
CA LEU A 9 8.50 15.65 24.96
C LEU A 9 7.34 15.93 24.02
N SER A 10 7.06 17.20 23.75
CA SER A 10 6.00 17.58 22.82
C SER A 10 6.27 17.08 21.41
N ILE A 11 7.50 17.19 20.93
CA ILE A 11 7.90 16.70 19.61
C ILE A 11 7.76 15.18 19.56
N THR A 12 8.13 14.48 20.61
CA THR A 12 8.01 13.02 20.68
C THR A 12 6.55 12.58 20.61
N LEU A 13 5.66 13.27 21.29
CA LEU A 13 4.23 12.98 21.24
C LEU A 13 3.66 13.17 19.83
N ILE A 14 4.03 14.23 19.15
CA ILE A 14 3.60 14.49 17.78
C ILE A 14 4.08 13.38 16.85
N PHE A 15 5.31 12.93 17.01
CA PHE A 15 5.88 11.85 16.23
C PHE A 15 5.11 10.53 16.42
N LEU A 16 4.79 10.17 17.65
CA LEU A 16 4.02 8.96 17.94
C LEU A 16 2.62 9.05 17.34
N PHE A 17 1.99 10.21 17.40
CA PHE A 17 0.68 10.42 16.83
C PHE A 17 0.70 10.24 15.31
N ASN A 18 1.72 10.77 14.65
CA ASN A 18 1.89 10.61 13.20
C ASN A 18 2.12 9.14 12.82
N SER A 19 2.82 8.39 13.63
CA SER A 19 3.02 6.95 13.39
C SER A 19 1.68 6.20 13.34
N ASN A 20 0.76 6.55 14.22
CA ASN A 20 -0.56 5.93 14.22
C ASN A 20 -1.36 6.27 12.97
N LEU A 21 -1.20 7.47 12.44
CA LEU A 21 -1.89 7.90 11.21
C LEU A 21 -1.42 7.12 9.99
N PHE A 22 -0.15 6.68 9.96
CA PHE A 22 0.42 5.95 8.84
C PHE A 22 0.31 4.44 8.97
N ALA A 23 -0.32 3.94 10.06
CA ALA A 23 -0.41 2.50 10.31
C ALA A 23 -1.22 1.76 9.23
N ASP A 24 -2.14 2.44 8.56
CA ASP A 24 -2.99 1.84 7.52
C ASP A 24 -2.45 2.02 6.10
N GLU A 25 -1.30 2.68 5.93
CA GLU A 25 -0.74 2.88 4.61
C GLU A 25 -0.12 1.62 4.04
N LEU A 26 -0.15 1.51 2.71
CA LEU A 26 0.51 0.42 2.01
C LEU A 26 2.02 0.63 1.97
N ASP A 27 2.77 -0.46 2.10
CA ASP A 27 4.21 -0.46 1.88
C ASP A 27 4.47 -0.86 0.43
N ILE A 28 5.03 0.03 -0.36
CA ILE A 28 5.26 -0.17 -1.79
C ILE A 28 6.74 -0.24 -2.07
N LYS A 29 7.18 -1.35 -2.68
CA LYS A 29 8.56 -1.54 -3.13
C LYS A 29 8.55 -1.80 -4.62
N ALA A 30 9.48 -1.19 -5.34
CA ALA A 30 9.61 -1.35 -6.78
C ALA A 30 10.98 -0.89 -7.23
N ASN A 31 11.33 -1.22 -8.48
CA ASN A 31 12.57 -0.72 -9.07
C ASN A 31 12.51 0.79 -9.29
N GLN A 32 11.34 1.30 -9.65
CA GLN A 32 11.10 2.73 -9.81
C GLN A 32 9.79 3.14 -9.14
N LEU A 33 9.84 4.26 -8.42
CA LEU A 33 8.67 4.86 -7.79
C LEU A 33 8.61 6.32 -8.19
N ASN A 34 7.47 6.74 -8.72
CA ASN A 34 7.21 8.12 -9.08
C ASN A 34 5.98 8.63 -8.36
N LEU A 35 6.16 9.65 -7.55
CA LEU A 35 5.04 10.30 -6.86
C LEU A 35 4.67 11.59 -7.56
N ASN A 36 3.42 11.69 -8.00
CA ASN A 36 2.85 12.96 -8.46
C ASN A 36 2.28 13.68 -7.25
N LYS A 37 2.91 14.79 -6.87
CA LYS A 37 2.53 15.53 -5.65
C LYS A 37 1.17 16.23 -5.77
N GLU A 38 0.75 16.54 -6.98
CA GLU A 38 -0.53 17.20 -7.20
C GLU A 38 -1.70 16.23 -7.10
N THR A 39 -1.60 15.10 -7.78
CA THR A 39 -2.66 14.09 -7.81
C THR A 39 -2.59 13.12 -6.65
N LYS A 40 -1.44 13.04 -5.95
CA LYS A 40 -1.17 12.07 -4.89
C LYS A 40 -1.20 10.64 -5.39
N ILE A 41 -0.81 10.43 -6.64
CA ILE A 41 -0.72 9.10 -7.24
C ILE A 41 0.75 8.67 -7.27
N ILE A 42 1.00 7.46 -6.78
CA ILE A 42 2.30 6.81 -6.86
C ILE A 42 2.24 5.80 -7.99
N LEU A 43 3.18 5.90 -8.93
CA LEU A 43 3.36 4.91 -9.98
C LEU A 43 4.58 4.07 -9.64
N ALA A 44 4.38 2.76 -9.55
CA ALA A 44 5.43 1.79 -9.24
C ALA A 44 5.69 0.91 -10.47
N GLU A 45 6.94 0.76 -10.84
CA GLU A 45 7.33 -0.02 -12.01
C GLU A 45 8.52 -0.93 -11.71
N GLY A 46 8.45 -2.17 -12.19
CA GLY A 46 9.50 -3.18 -12.07
C GLY A 46 9.50 -3.87 -10.72
N ASN A 47 9.21 -5.14 -10.70
CA ASN A 47 9.23 -5.98 -9.51
C ASN A 47 8.46 -5.35 -8.35
N VAL A 48 7.24 -4.93 -8.62
CA VAL A 48 6.41 -4.25 -7.64
C VAL A 48 5.95 -5.23 -6.58
N GLN A 49 6.11 -4.84 -5.32
CA GLN A 49 5.63 -5.59 -4.17
C GLN A 49 4.90 -4.62 -3.24
N ILE A 50 3.63 -4.87 -3.02
CA ILE A 50 2.80 -4.01 -2.18
C ILE A 50 2.27 -4.84 -1.02
N SER A 51 2.51 -4.37 0.20
CA SER A 51 2.06 -5.05 1.42
C SER A 51 1.14 -4.14 2.21
N ASP A 52 0.10 -4.72 2.79
CA ASP A 52 -0.76 -4.00 3.71
C ASP A 52 -0.42 -4.36 5.17
N ILE A 53 -1.11 -3.71 6.09
CA ILE A 53 -0.89 -3.93 7.52
C ILE A 53 -1.27 -5.36 7.95
N LYS A 54 -2.18 -6.00 7.22
CA LYS A 54 -2.63 -7.38 7.51
C LYS A 54 -1.71 -8.43 6.90
N LYS A 55 -0.64 -8.02 6.24
CA LYS A 55 0.36 -8.88 5.59
C LYS A 55 -0.15 -9.58 4.33
N ASN A 56 -1.13 -9.02 3.67
CA ASN A 56 -1.44 -9.38 2.30
C ASN A 56 -0.37 -8.75 1.40
N VAL A 57 0.14 -9.50 0.43
CA VAL A 57 1.22 -9.04 -0.45
C VAL A 57 0.79 -9.18 -1.90
N ILE A 58 0.96 -8.10 -2.65
CA ILE A 58 0.62 -8.04 -4.07
C ILE A 58 1.91 -7.94 -4.87
N PHE A 59 2.04 -8.79 -5.88
CA PHE A 59 3.19 -8.83 -6.80
C PHE A 59 2.72 -8.49 -8.20
N ALA A 60 3.35 -7.51 -8.84
CA ALA A 60 3.02 -7.08 -10.20
C ALA A 60 4.25 -6.44 -10.84
N GLU A 61 4.23 -6.25 -12.16
CA GLU A 61 5.29 -5.51 -12.84
C GLU A 61 5.04 -4.01 -12.82
N LYS A 62 3.79 -3.61 -12.69
CA LYS A 62 3.42 -2.20 -12.64
C LYS A 62 2.18 -2.04 -11.80
N ALA A 63 2.15 -1.00 -10.98
CA ALA A 63 1.00 -0.68 -10.15
C ALA A 63 0.90 0.82 -9.92
N GLU A 64 -0.28 1.26 -9.58
CA GLU A 64 -0.58 2.64 -9.29
C GLU A 64 -1.36 2.70 -7.98
N TYR A 65 -0.99 3.63 -7.10
CA TYR A 65 -1.69 3.82 -5.84
C TYR A 65 -2.14 5.27 -5.71
N ASN A 66 -3.44 5.46 -5.61
CA ASN A 66 -4.03 6.77 -5.35
C ASN A 66 -4.16 6.97 -3.84
N LYS A 67 -3.33 7.83 -3.26
CA LYS A 67 -3.30 8.04 -1.81
C LYS A 67 -4.59 8.67 -1.29
N ASN A 68 -5.23 9.52 -2.06
CA ASN A 68 -6.46 10.19 -1.64
C ASN A 68 -7.63 9.22 -1.56
N LYS A 69 -7.73 8.31 -2.51
CA LYS A 69 -8.79 7.30 -2.56
C LYS A 69 -8.42 6.02 -1.85
N GLU A 70 -7.15 5.87 -1.47
CA GLU A 70 -6.60 4.63 -0.91
C GLU A 70 -6.88 3.43 -1.80
N LEU A 71 -6.77 3.65 -3.10
CA LEU A 71 -7.07 2.65 -4.12
C LEU A 71 -5.82 2.30 -4.90
N MET A 72 -5.48 1.01 -4.90
CA MET A 72 -4.38 0.46 -5.69
C MET A 72 -4.93 -0.23 -6.92
N ARG A 73 -4.22 -0.11 -8.02
CA ARG A 73 -4.49 -0.83 -9.25
C ARG A 73 -3.21 -1.45 -9.76
N SER A 74 -3.26 -2.74 -10.09
CA SER A 74 -2.16 -3.38 -10.80
C SER A 74 -2.44 -3.39 -12.29
N PHE A 75 -1.37 -3.51 -13.09
CA PHE A 75 -1.46 -3.59 -14.55
C PHE A 75 -0.84 -4.92 -14.98
N GLY A 76 -1.60 -5.68 -15.79
CA GLY A 76 -1.16 -6.97 -16.28
C GLY A 76 -1.21 -8.07 -15.23
N PRO A 77 -0.48 -9.17 -15.47
CA PRO A 77 -0.50 -10.31 -14.56
C PRO A 77 -0.12 -9.92 -13.14
N THR A 78 -0.90 -10.39 -12.19
CA THR A 78 -0.76 -10.01 -10.79
C THR A 78 -0.97 -11.24 -9.91
N ASP A 79 -0.12 -11.39 -8.91
CA ASP A 79 -0.22 -12.41 -7.88
C ASP A 79 -0.45 -11.75 -6.54
N ILE A 80 -1.38 -12.29 -5.76
CA ILE A 80 -1.63 -11.84 -4.40
C ILE A 80 -1.51 -13.03 -3.48
N ILE A 81 -0.71 -12.89 -2.43
CA ILE A 81 -0.62 -13.87 -1.35
C ILE A 81 -1.29 -13.25 -0.13
N THR A 82 -2.39 -13.82 0.30
CA THR A 82 -3.11 -13.30 1.46
C THR A 82 -2.42 -13.71 2.77
N SER A 83 -2.76 -13.02 3.84
CA SER A 83 -2.25 -13.35 5.18
C SER A 83 -2.63 -14.77 5.61
N GLU A 84 -3.69 -15.33 5.06
CA GLU A 84 -4.14 -16.70 5.31
C GLU A 84 -3.53 -17.71 4.34
N LYS A 85 -2.60 -17.26 3.49
CA LYS A 85 -1.87 -18.09 2.53
C LYS A 85 -2.66 -18.52 1.30
N PHE A 86 -3.78 -17.89 1.03
CA PHE A 86 -4.44 -18.03 -0.26
C PHE A 86 -3.66 -17.29 -1.33
N ARG A 87 -3.62 -17.86 -2.52
CA ARG A 87 -3.01 -17.22 -3.68
C ARG A 87 -4.10 -16.80 -4.64
N ILE A 88 -4.09 -15.54 -5.02
CA ILE A 88 -5.01 -14.96 -5.99
C ILE A 88 -4.21 -14.56 -7.21
N GLN A 89 -4.57 -15.09 -8.37
CA GLN A 89 -3.93 -14.74 -9.64
C GLN A 89 -4.96 -14.11 -10.57
N GLY A 90 -4.59 -13.00 -11.17
CA GLY A 90 -5.47 -12.31 -12.11
C GLY A 90 -4.73 -11.21 -12.82
N GLU A 91 -5.45 -10.47 -13.63
CA GLU A 91 -4.92 -9.32 -14.36
C GLU A 91 -5.68 -8.07 -13.96
N ASP A 92 -4.96 -6.94 -13.92
CA ASP A 92 -5.57 -5.64 -13.66
C ASP A 92 -6.44 -5.66 -12.39
N ILE A 93 -5.80 -6.00 -11.28
CA ILE A 93 -6.48 -6.15 -10.00
C ILE A 93 -6.56 -4.81 -9.28
N PHE A 94 -7.70 -4.55 -8.67
CA PHE A 94 -7.93 -3.41 -7.80
C PHE A 94 -7.94 -3.84 -6.35
N TYR A 95 -7.30 -3.06 -5.50
CA TYR A 95 -7.33 -3.24 -4.05
C TYR A 95 -7.77 -1.95 -3.40
N ASP A 96 -8.94 -1.97 -2.78
CA ASP A 96 -9.46 -0.85 -2.01
C ASP A 96 -8.97 -1.01 -0.57
N ASN A 97 -7.93 -0.28 -0.21
CA ASN A 97 -7.32 -0.38 1.12
C ASN A 97 -8.23 0.18 2.21
N LYS A 98 -9.09 1.10 1.86
CA LYS A 98 -10.04 1.70 2.80
C LYS A 98 -11.12 0.70 3.23
N LYS A 99 -11.63 -0.08 2.26
CA LYS A 99 -12.67 -1.08 2.50
C LYS A 99 -12.09 -2.47 2.76
N GLY A 100 -10.81 -2.69 2.45
CA GLY A 100 -10.20 -4.00 2.55
C GLY A 100 -10.73 -4.99 1.51
N VAL A 101 -11.06 -4.53 0.32
CA VAL A 101 -11.66 -5.35 -0.74
C VAL A 101 -10.75 -5.44 -1.94
N ILE A 102 -10.57 -6.66 -2.45
CA ILE A 102 -9.85 -6.93 -3.69
C ILE A 102 -10.88 -7.31 -4.75
N TYR A 103 -10.79 -6.70 -5.92
CA TYR A 103 -11.70 -7.05 -7.01
C TYR A 103 -10.98 -6.96 -8.36
N SER A 104 -11.54 -7.65 -9.34
CA SER A 104 -11.02 -7.66 -10.70
C SER A 104 -12.18 -7.64 -11.68
N GLU A 105 -11.96 -6.98 -12.82
CA GLU A 105 -12.93 -6.98 -13.92
C GLU A 105 -12.68 -8.13 -14.89
N THR A 106 -11.62 -8.91 -14.67
CA THR A 106 -11.23 -10.05 -15.50
C THR A 106 -11.31 -11.35 -14.71
N ASN A 107 -11.01 -12.46 -15.38
CA ASN A 107 -10.98 -13.76 -14.73
C ASN A 107 -9.90 -13.81 -13.65
N THR A 108 -10.26 -14.37 -12.51
CA THR A 108 -9.38 -14.48 -11.35
C THR A 108 -9.37 -15.92 -10.85
N ILE A 109 -8.18 -16.43 -10.50
CA ILE A 109 -8.00 -17.77 -9.97
C ILE A 109 -7.55 -17.66 -8.52
N ILE A 110 -8.25 -18.37 -7.63
CA ILE A 110 -7.92 -18.39 -6.20
C ILE A 110 -7.52 -19.82 -5.82
N THR A 111 -6.36 -19.97 -5.21
CA THR A 111 -5.87 -21.27 -4.76
C THR A 111 -5.41 -21.20 -3.30
N ASP A 112 -5.53 -22.33 -2.62
CA ASP A 112 -5.02 -22.50 -1.27
C ASP A 112 -3.50 -22.64 -1.24
#